data_b3074d06655f1b91afed48eb18909e57
#
_entry.id   b3074d06655f1b91afed48eb18909e57
#
_cell.length_a   1.000
_cell.length_b   1.000
_cell.length_c   1.000
_cell.angle_alpha   90.00
_cell.angle_beta   90.00
_cell.angle_gamma   90.00
#
_symmetry.space_group_name_H-M   'P 1'
#
loop_
_entity.id
_entity.type
_entity.pdbx_description
1 polymer ?
#
loop_
_entity_poly.entity_id
_entity_poly.type
_entity_poly.pdbx_seq_one_letter_code
_entity_poly.pdbx_strand_id
1 'polypeptide(L)'
;MKNISLIITTNMRNNFRSKTAIIIWYGTALLILVALAALFGILLIAPELNKVSPDRVKLELYLGIIMFSAATLGLGINLNALGFTSMIREKSRGNIQSILATPVRLKDIWIGKSLAIFIPGLIQGGLLTLISLIAVNYIYFVPKVGFVFNPWIAVTSFFAIPLIYFCLGLLVYLIGLTGKPVNANIIAQAFLPVYINIIIQMLIRTTIFDASSWTFTLINTGLALVIAILVIILQFRLTKERVALSY
;
A
#
# COMPACT_ATOMS: atom_id res chain seq x y z
N MET A 1 -16.96 -1.46 20.11
CA MET A 1 -15.58 -1.93 19.84
C MET A 1 -15.45 -3.45 19.75
N LYS A 2 -16.14 -4.28 20.56
CA LYS A 2 -16.11 -5.76 20.46
C LYS A 2 -16.44 -6.31 19.05
N ASN A 3 -17.43 -5.74 18.36
CA ASN A 3 -17.83 -6.21 17.04
C ASN A 3 -16.77 -5.98 15.95
N ILE A 4 -16.08 -4.82 15.98
CA ILE A 4 -15.02 -4.51 15.00
C ILE A 4 -13.85 -5.49 15.15
N SER A 5 -13.39 -5.73 16.38
CA SER A 5 -12.29 -6.67 16.65
C SER A 5 -12.64 -8.09 16.16
N LEU A 6 -13.87 -8.56 16.40
CA LEU A 6 -14.34 -9.87 15.94
C LEU A 6 -14.33 -9.94 14.40
N ILE A 7 -14.82 -8.88 13.73
CA ILE A 7 -14.83 -8.80 12.27
C ILE A 7 -13.41 -8.84 11.70
N ILE A 8 -12.48 -8.06 12.29
CA ILE A 8 -11.08 -8.05 11.87
C ILE A 8 -10.49 -9.45 11.97
N THR A 9 -10.58 -10.08 13.15
CA THR A 9 -9.96 -11.39 13.40
C THR A 9 -10.53 -12.47 12.48
N THR A 10 -11.86 -12.50 12.30
CA THR A 10 -12.54 -13.49 11.45
C THR A 10 -12.15 -13.29 9.98
N ASN A 11 -12.13 -12.05 9.48
CA ASN A 11 -11.74 -11.78 8.09
C ASN A 11 -10.26 -12.04 7.86
N MET A 12 -9.37 -11.66 8.78
CA MET A 12 -7.95 -12.02 8.69
C MET A 12 -7.78 -13.52 8.60
N ARG A 13 -8.41 -14.29 9.49
CA ARG A 13 -8.35 -15.76 9.45
C ARG A 13 -8.84 -16.33 8.12
N ASN A 14 -9.90 -15.78 7.55
CA ASN A 14 -10.42 -16.21 6.25
C ASN A 14 -9.48 -15.84 5.10
N ASN A 15 -8.92 -14.63 5.12
CA ASN A 15 -7.98 -14.16 4.11
C ASN A 15 -6.71 -15.03 4.09
N PHE A 16 -6.22 -15.43 5.27
CA PHE A 16 -5.03 -16.28 5.42
C PHE A 16 -5.30 -17.78 5.34
N ARG A 17 -6.50 -18.21 4.97
CA ARG A 17 -6.84 -19.64 4.84
C ARG A 17 -6.14 -20.30 3.65
N SER A 18 -5.95 -19.59 2.55
CA SER A 18 -5.28 -20.10 1.35
C SER A 18 -3.77 -19.84 1.43
N LYS A 19 -3.04 -20.79 2.01
CA LYS A 19 -1.57 -20.71 2.14
C LYS A 19 -0.88 -20.49 0.79
N THR A 20 -1.31 -21.21 -0.25
CA THR A 20 -0.76 -21.08 -1.61
C THR A 20 -0.91 -19.68 -2.17
N ALA A 21 -2.10 -19.08 -2.05
CA ALA A 21 -2.32 -17.71 -2.52
C ALA A 21 -1.42 -16.70 -1.78
N ILE A 22 -1.26 -16.87 -0.48
CA ILE A 22 -0.38 -16.02 0.34
C ILE A 22 1.06 -16.13 -0.13
N ILE A 23 1.59 -17.34 -0.28
CA ILE A 23 2.97 -17.58 -0.72
C ILE A 23 3.19 -16.95 -2.09
N ILE A 24 2.26 -17.11 -3.03
CA ILE A 24 2.36 -16.51 -4.36
C ILE A 24 2.41 -14.97 -4.25
N TRP A 25 1.47 -14.34 -3.57
CA TRP A 25 1.38 -12.89 -3.50
C TRP A 25 2.56 -12.24 -2.75
N TYR A 26 2.92 -12.81 -1.60
CA TYR A 26 4.05 -12.29 -0.81
C TYR A 26 5.39 -12.60 -1.48
N GLY A 27 5.53 -13.78 -2.07
CA GLY A 27 6.71 -14.17 -2.85
C GLY A 27 6.89 -13.27 -4.09
N THR A 28 5.82 -12.97 -4.80
CA THR A 28 5.85 -12.04 -5.94
C THR A 28 6.26 -10.63 -5.51
N ALA A 29 5.72 -10.11 -4.39
CA ALA A 29 6.11 -8.80 -3.85
C ALA A 29 7.61 -8.74 -3.54
N LEU A 30 8.11 -9.77 -2.84
CA LEU A 30 9.51 -9.88 -2.47
C LEU A 30 10.40 -9.97 -3.71
N LEU A 31 10.02 -10.80 -4.69
CA LEU A 31 10.77 -10.99 -5.92
C LEU A 31 10.87 -9.69 -6.73
N ILE A 32 9.76 -8.97 -6.90
CA ILE A 32 9.76 -7.67 -7.59
C ILE A 32 10.65 -6.67 -6.85
N LEU A 33 10.57 -6.62 -5.52
CA LEU A 33 11.39 -5.71 -4.74
C LEU A 33 12.88 -6.03 -4.82
N VAL A 34 13.25 -7.31 -4.72
CA VAL A 34 14.65 -7.76 -4.86
C VAL A 34 15.18 -7.44 -6.26
N ALA A 35 14.40 -7.71 -7.31
CA ALA A 35 14.78 -7.38 -8.68
C ALA A 35 14.99 -5.85 -8.85
N LEU A 36 14.08 -5.04 -8.32
CA LEU A 36 14.16 -3.59 -8.37
C LEU A 36 15.40 -3.07 -7.59
N ALA A 37 15.60 -3.56 -6.37
CA ALA A 37 16.75 -3.17 -5.56
C ALA A 37 18.10 -3.58 -6.21
N ALA A 38 18.14 -4.77 -6.85
CA ALA A 38 19.32 -5.23 -7.58
C ALA A 38 19.57 -4.37 -8.83
N LEU A 39 18.55 -4.05 -9.61
CA LEU A 39 18.67 -3.17 -10.78
C LEU A 39 19.18 -1.77 -10.37
N PHE A 40 18.58 -1.17 -9.34
CA PHE A 40 19.03 0.12 -8.81
C PHE A 40 20.45 0.03 -8.25
N GLY A 41 20.76 -1.04 -7.53
CA GLY A 41 22.09 -1.30 -6.98
C GLY A 41 23.16 -1.33 -8.06
N ILE A 42 22.94 -2.11 -9.11
CA ILE A 42 23.93 -2.33 -10.18
C ILE A 42 24.01 -1.13 -11.13
N LEU A 43 22.86 -0.57 -11.55
CA LEU A 43 22.83 0.42 -12.62
C LEU A 43 22.99 1.87 -12.12
N LEU A 44 22.62 2.17 -10.89
CA LEU A 44 22.60 3.54 -10.39
C LEU A 44 23.50 3.75 -9.16
N ILE A 45 23.36 2.88 -8.14
CA ILE A 45 24.10 3.04 -6.88
C ILE A 45 25.59 2.72 -7.05
N ALA A 46 25.92 1.58 -7.65
CA ALA A 46 27.32 1.17 -7.81
C ALA A 46 28.14 2.13 -8.68
N PRO A 47 27.65 2.63 -9.84
CA PRO A 47 28.36 3.66 -10.60
C PRO A 47 28.55 4.98 -9.83
N GLU A 48 27.54 5.41 -9.05
CA GLU A 48 27.63 6.63 -8.24
C GLU A 48 28.68 6.48 -7.14
N LEU A 49 28.72 5.33 -6.47
CA LEU A 49 29.69 5.02 -5.41
C LEU A 49 31.13 4.84 -5.91
N ASN A 50 31.33 4.59 -7.20
CA ASN A 50 32.67 4.47 -7.80
C ASN A 50 33.25 5.80 -8.28
N LYS A 51 32.52 6.89 -8.17
CA LYS A 51 33.04 8.24 -8.43
C LYS A 51 34.04 8.65 -7.36
N VAL A 52 34.96 9.55 -7.72
CA VAL A 52 35.95 10.11 -6.79
C VAL A 52 35.27 10.83 -5.61
N SER A 53 34.12 11.47 -5.87
CA SER A 53 33.26 12.11 -4.86
C SER A 53 31.81 11.65 -5.08
N PRO A 54 31.34 10.61 -4.36
CA PRO A 54 29.98 10.17 -4.46
C PRO A 54 28.98 11.27 -4.02
N ASP A 55 27.96 11.50 -4.83
CA ASP A 55 26.92 12.49 -4.53
C ASP A 55 25.89 11.89 -3.55
N ARG A 56 25.97 12.31 -2.28
CA ARG A 56 25.10 11.83 -1.21
C ARG A 56 23.62 12.09 -1.49
N VAL A 57 23.28 13.19 -2.14
CA VAL A 57 21.89 13.53 -2.48
C VAL A 57 21.30 12.49 -3.43
N LYS A 58 22.08 12.06 -4.45
CA LYS A 58 21.63 10.99 -5.36
C LYS A 58 21.50 9.65 -4.68
N LEU A 59 22.41 9.32 -3.75
CA LEU A 59 22.31 8.08 -2.98
C LEU A 59 21.06 8.05 -2.11
N GLU A 60 20.72 9.17 -1.46
CA GLU A 60 19.49 9.34 -0.71
C GLU A 60 18.25 9.20 -1.62
N LEU A 61 18.27 9.81 -2.81
CA LEU A 61 17.19 9.67 -3.78
C LEU A 61 16.96 8.19 -4.17
N TYR A 62 18.02 7.46 -4.51
CA TYR A 62 17.91 6.05 -4.90
C TYR A 62 17.40 5.18 -3.74
N LEU A 63 17.90 5.42 -2.53
CA LEU A 63 17.37 4.77 -1.31
C LEU A 63 15.89 5.08 -1.13
N GLY A 64 15.50 6.35 -1.31
CA GLY A 64 14.12 6.81 -1.21
C GLY A 64 13.19 6.09 -2.18
N ILE A 65 13.60 5.92 -3.44
CA ILE A 65 12.80 5.18 -4.43
C ILE A 65 12.65 3.71 -4.04
N ILE A 66 13.70 3.06 -3.56
CA ILE A 66 13.64 1.66 -3.13
C ILE A 66 12.72 1.51 -1.91
N MET A 67 12.83 2.37 -0.90
CA MET A 67 11.99 2.33 0.30
C MET A 67 10.52 2.66 -0.01
N PHE A 68 10.27 3.67 -0.83
CA PHE A 68 8.94 4.01 -1.34
C PHE A 68 8.31 2.82 -2.07
N SER A 69 9.11 2.16 -2.93
CA SER A 69 8.68 0.98 -3.67
C SER A 69 8.33 -0.19 -2.76
N ALA A 70 9.15 -0.43 -1.73
CA ALA A 70 8.92 -1.48 -0.75
C ALA A 70 7.62 -1.28 0.03
N ALA A 71 7.38 -0.07 0.53
CA ALA A 71 6.15 0.29 1.23
C ALA A 71 4.93 0.13 0.32
N THR A 72 5.01 0.68 -0.88
CA THR A 72 3.92 0.70 -1.86
C THR A 72 3.56 -0.69 -2.35
N LEU A 73 4.55 -1.53 -2.67
CA LEU A 73 4.32 -2.92 -3.10
C LEU A 73 3.71 -3.76 -1.98
N GLY A 74 4.24 -3.67 -0.77
CA GLY A 74 3.74 -4.44 0.37
C GLY A 74 2.28 -4.12 0.69
N LEU A 75 1.90 -2.85 0.72
CA LEU A 75 0.53 -2.41 0.97
C LEU A 75 -0.39 -2.65 -0.22
N GLY A 76 0.06 -2.34 -1.45
CA GLY A 76 -0.75 -2.44 -2.65
C GLY A 76 -1.09 -3.87 -3.03
N ILE A 77 -0.18 -4.82 -2.88
CA ILE A 77 -0.44 -6.24 -3.12
C ILE A 77 -1.49 -6.76 -2.16
N ASN A 78 -1.44 -6.39 -0.88
CA ASN A 78 -2.46 -6.79 0.09
C ASN A 78 -3.83 -6.20 -0.25
N LEU A 79 -3.89 -4.93 -0.64
CA LEU A 79 -5.15 -4.30 -1.04
C LEU A 79 -5.75 -5.03 -2.25
N ASN A 80 -4.96 -5.39 -3.25
CA ASN A 80 -5.40 -6.12 -4.43
C ASN A 80 -5.77 -7.58 -4.14
N ALA A 81 -4.87 -8.33 -3.53
CA ALA A 81 -5.01 -9.77 -3.35
C ALA A 81 -6.10 -10.14 -2.34
N LEU A 82 -6.16 -9.44 -1.22
CA LEU A 82 -7.06 -9.76 -0.12
C LEU A 82 -8.33 -8.92 -0.14
N GLY A 83 -8.24 -7.64 -0.56
CA GLY A 83 -9.36 -6.73 -0.55
C GLY A 83 -10.43 -7.06 -1.56
N PHE A 84 -10.03 -7.21 -2.82
CA PHE A 84 -10.96 -7.34 -3.94
C PHE A 84 -11.57 -8.70 -4.06
N THR A 85 -10.74 -9.74 -4.03
CA THR A 85 -11.21 -11.12 -4.22
C THR A 85 -12.22 -11.52 -3.14
N SER A 86 -12.03 -11.08 -1.89
CA SER A 86 -12.97 -11.41 -0.83
C SER A 86 -14.31 -10.67 -1.00
N MET A 87 -14.27 -9.39 -1.34
CA MET A 87 -15.48 -8.57 -1.51
C MET A 87 -16.32 -9.00 -2.72
N ILE A 88 -15.69 -9.29 -3.86
CA ILE A 88 -16.37 -9.78 -5.05
C ILE A 88 -17.04 -11.12 -4.76
N ARG A 89 -16.34 -12.05 -4.11
CA ARG A 89 -16.90 -13.36 -3.72
C ARG A 89 -18.07 -13.23 -2.76
N GLU A 90 -18.00 -12.34 -1.79
CA GLU A 90 -19.10 -12.14 -0.83
C GLU A 90 -20.35 -11.56 -1.50
N LYS A 91 -20.18 -10.62 -2.43
CA LYS A 91 -21.29 -10.06 -3.19
C LYS A 91 -21.89 -11.09 -4.16
N SER A 92 -21.06 -11.75 -4.96
CA SER A 92 -21.52 -12.73 -5.95
C SER A 92 -22.21 -13.95 -5.33
N ARG A 93 -21.89 -14.30 -4.08
CA ARG A 93 -22.51 -15.41 -3.35
C ARG A 93 -23.72 -14.99 -2.50
N GLY A 94 -24.15 -13.73 -2.54
CA GLY A 94 -25.26 -13.24 -1.72
C GLY A 94 -24.97 -13.17 -0.20
N ASN A 95 -23.73 -13.43 0.23
CA ASN A 95 -23.35 -13.41 1.65
C ASN A 95 -23.54 -12.05 2.31
N ILE A 96 -23.58 -10.96 1.53
CA ILE A 96 -23.84 -9.62 2.06
C ILE A 96 -25.23 -9.52 2.64
N GLN A 97 -26.25 -10.19 2.06
CA GLN A 97 -27.62 -10.18 2.58
C GLN A 97 -27.68 -10.81 3.97
N SER A 98 -26.98 -11.94 4.18
CA SER A 98 -26.92 -12.58 5.49
C SER A 98 -26.20 -11.69 6.53
N ILE A 99 -25.18 -10.94 6.12
CA ILE A 99 -24.50 -9.98 6.99
C ILE A 99 -25.41 -8.79 7.34
N LEU A 100 -26.23 -8.30 6.38
CA LEU A 100 -27.20 -7.23 6.60
C LEU A 100 -28.34 -7.62 7.55
N ALA A 101 -28.66 -8.91 7.64
CA ALA A 101 -29.63 -9.46 8.58
C ALA A 101 -29.11 -9.51 10.03
N THR A 102 -27.79 -9.35 10.23
CA THR A 102 -27.21 -9.33 11.58
C THR A 102 -27.44 -7.98 12.28
N PRO A 103 -27.45 -7.93 13.63
CA PRO A 103 -27.58 -6.67 14.38
C PRO A 103 -26.33 -5.77 14.33
N VAL A 104 -25.32 -6.13 13.51
CA VAL A 104 -24.06 -5.38 13.40
C VAL A 104 -24.27 -4.12 12.55
N ARG A 105 -23.67 -3.02 12.96
CA ARG A 105 -23.73 -1.76 12.22
C ARG A 105 -22.92 -1.86 10.92
N LEU A 106 -23.45 -1.34 9.81
CA LEU A 106 -22.73 -1.32 8.52
C LEU A 106 -21.36 -0.64 8.60
N LYS A 107 -21.24 0.42 9.41
CA LYS A 107 -19.94 1.11 9.64
C LYS A 107 -18.92 0.18 10.28
N ASP A 108 -19.33 -0.66 11.22
CA ASP A 108 -18.43 -1.61 11.89
C ASP A 108 -17.96 -2.69 10.91
N ILE A 109 -18.84 -3.14 10.01
CA ILE A 109 -18.51 -4.09 8.96
C ILE A 109 -17.51 -3.47 7.98
N TRP A 110 -17.79 -2.29 7.49
CA TRP A 110 -16.94 -1.56 6.55
C TRP A 110 -15.54 -1.32 7.12
N ILE A 111 -15.44 -0.70 8.30
CA ILE A 111 -14.17 -0.40 8.96
C ILE A 111 -13.43 -1.71 9.31
N GLY A 112 -14.13 -2.69 9.89
CA GLY A 112 -13.52 -3.96 10.30
C GLY A 112 -12.91 -4.72 9.13
N LYS A 113 -13.59 -4.76 7.98
CA LYS A 113 -13.09 -5.42 6.77
C LYS A 113 -11.93 -4.65 6.14
N SER A 114 -12.00 -3.32 6.07
CA SER A 114 -10.89 -2.49 5.58
C SER A 114 -9.63 -2.68 6.43
N LEU A 115 -9.77 -2.70 7.76
CA LEU A 115 -8.66 -2.95 8.68
C LEU A 115 -8.10 -4.38 8.56
N ALA A 116 -8.95 -5.37 8.31
CA ALA A 116 -8.50 -6.77 8.14
C ALA A 116 -7.58 -6.97 6.94
N ILE A 117 -7.58 -6.06 5.99
CA ILE A 117 -6.68 -6.06 4.83
C ILE A 117 -5.50 -5.12 5.05
N PHE A 118 -5.76 -3.96 5.63
CA PHE A 118 -4.74 -2.96 5.87
C PHE A 118 -3.67 -3.44 6.87
N ILE A 119 -4.05 -4.09 7.96
CA ILE A 119 -3.10 -4.52 9.01
C ILE A 119 -2.02 -5.48 8.46
N PRO A 120 -2.35 -6.56 7.74
CA PRO A 120 -1.33 -7.41 7.11
C PRO A 120 -0.45 -6.65 6.11
N GLY A 121 -1.06 -5.75 5.32
CA GLY A 121 -0.34 -4.90 4.37
C GLY A 121 0.64 -3.95 5.06
N LEU A 122 0.24 -3.37 6.19
CA LEU A 122 1.09 -2.49 6.99
C LEU A 122 2.31 -3.25 7.54
N ILE A 123 2.08 -4.46 8.07
CA ILE A 123 3.17 -5.31 8.58
C ILE A 123 4.12 -5.68 7.44
N GLN A 124 3.59 -6.16 6.32
CA GLN A 124 4.41 -6.54 5.16
C GLN A 124 5.15 -5.34 4.58
N GLY A 125 4.46 -4.24 4.29
CA GLY A 125 5.07 -3.03 3.73
C GLY A 125 6.14 -2.45 4.66
N GLY A 126 5.86 -2.39 5.96
CA GLY A 126 6.82 -1.93 6.97
C GLY A 126 8.06 -2.81 7.06
N LEU A 127 7.88 -4.14 7.08
CA LEU A 127 9.00 -5.09 7.08
C LEU A 127 9.84 -5.00 5.81
N LEU A 128 9.22 -4.98 4.62
CA LEU A 128 9.93 -4.84 3.36
C LEU A 128 10.72 -3.52 3.28
N THR A 129 10.14 -2.42 3.75
CA THR A 129 10.80 -1.12 3.82
C THR A 129 11.99 -1.13 4.76
N LEU A 130 11.84 -1.72 5.95
CA LEU A 130 12.92 -1.85 6.92
C LEU A 130 14.05 -2.72 6.40
N ILE A 131 13.72 -3.88 5.82
CA ILE A 131 14.71 -4.77 5.20
C ILE A 131 15.45 -4.05 4.07
N SER A 132 14.74 -3.28 3.22
CA SER A 132 15.35 -2.52 2.14
C SER A 132 16.30 -1.45 2.66
N LEU A 133 15.91 -0.70 3.69
CA LEU A 133 16.77 0.28 4.34
C LEU A 133 18.08 -0.35 4.85
N ILE A 134 17.96 -1.46 5.56
CA ILE A 134 19.10 -2.17 6.13
C ILE A 134 19.96 -2.78 5.02
N ALA A 135 19.36 -3.52 4.09
CA ALA A 135 20.09 -4.25 3.06
C ALA A 135 20.86 -3.30 2.12
N VAL A 136 20.20 -2.23 1.63
CA VAL A 136 20.87 -1.26 0.74
C VAL A 136 22.00 -0.54 1.45
N ASN A 137 21.80 -0.16 2.71
CA ASN A 137 22.87 0.47 3.48
C ASN A 137 24.05 -0.47 3.69
N TYR A 138 23.83 -1.70 4.20
CA TYR A 138 24.95 -2.60 4.52
C TYR A 138 25.65 -3.15 3.28
N ILE A 139 24.93 -3.40 2.19
CA ILE A 139 25.51 -3.97 0.96
C ILE A 139 26.27 -2.92 0.16
N TYR A 140 25.72 -1.70 0.05
CA TYR A 140 26.27 -0.70 -0.88
C TYR A 140 26.90 0.49 -0.17
N PHE A 141 26.26 1.09 0.84
CA PHE A 141 26.68 2.40 1.35
C PHE A 141 27.73 2.31 2.45
N VAL A 142 27.54 1.46 3.46
CA VAL A 142 28.45 1.37 4.62
C VAL A 142 29.90 1.13 4.22
N PRO A 143 30.22 0.28 3.21
CA PRO A 143 31.60 0.05 2.83
C PRO A 143 32.33 1.26 2.21
N LYS A 144 31.58 2.27 1.72
CA LYS A 144 32.17 3.38 0.96
C LYS A 144 31.89 4.77 1.53
N VAL A 145 30.67 5.04 1.96
CA VAL A 145 30.20 6.38 2.36
C VAL A 145 29.58 6.42 3.77
N GLY A 146 29.52 5.27 4.46
CA GLY A 146 28.85 5.14 5.73
C GLY A 146 27.33 4.98 5.60
N PHE A 147 26.64 4.96 6.75
CA PHE A 147 25.18 4.78 6.79
C PHE A 147 24.45 6.02 6.24
N VAL A 148 23.59 5.80 5.25
CA VAL A 148 22.77 6.84 4.63
C VAL A 148 21.35 6.75 5.20
N PHE A 149 20.90 7.84 5.79
CA PHE A 149 19.56 7.96 6.36
C PHE A 149 19.02 9.37 6.13
N ASN A 150 17.78 9.45 5.65
CA ASN A 150 17.07 10.71 5.50
C ASN A 150 15.71 10.61 6.19
N PRO A 151 15.37 11.51 7.15
CA PRO A 151 14.12 11.47 7.87
C PRO A 151 12.87 11.56 6.98
N TRP A 152 12.94 12.33 5.89
CA TRP A 152 11.80 12.51 4.97
C TRP A 152 11.46 11.23 4.23
N ILE A 153 12.48 10.45 3.84
CA ILE A 153 12.29 9.11 3.26
C ILE A 153 11.57 8.19 4.26
N ALA A 154 12.00 8.22 5.52
CA ALA A 154 11.39 7.41 6.57
C ALA A 154 9.93 7.83 6.81
N VAL A 155 9.65 9.13 6.93
CA VAL A 155 8.28 9.65 7.10
C VAL A 155 7.41 9.30 5.91
N THR A 156 7.89 9.44 4.69
CA THR A 156 7.13 9.06 3.49
C THR A 156 6.78 7.58 3.50
N SER A 157 7.79 6.72 3.70
CA SER A 157 7.60 5.27 3.55
C SER A 157 6.87 4.61 4.72
N PHE A 158 7.06 5.08 5.97
CA PHE A 158 6.45 4.49 7.15
C PHE A 158 5.14 5.15 7.60
N PHE A 159 4.84 6.39 7.14
CA PHE A 159 3.63 7.11 7.56
C PHE A 159 2.77 7.55 6.37
N ALA A 160 3.32 8.34 5.43
CA ALA A 160 2.50 8.91 4.36
C ALA A 160 1.92 7.83 3.44
N ILE A 161 2.72 6.86 2.99
CA ILE A 161 2.27 5.76 2.14
C ILE A 161 1.28 4.84 2.86
N PRO A 162 1.52 4.34 4.09
CA PRO A 162 0.51 3.62 4.85
C PRO A 162 -0.80 4.39 5.02
N LEU A 163 -0.76 5.70 5.25
CA LEU A 163 -1.95 6.53 5.38
C LEU A 163 -2.75 6.59 4.07
N ILE A 164 -2.08 6.73 2.92
CA ILE A 164 -2.73 6.67 1.60
C ILE A 164 -3.44 5.32 1.44
N TYR A 165 -2.76 4.21 1.71
CA TYR A 165 -3.34 2.87 1.53
C TYR A 165 -4.44 2.55 2.52
N PHE A 166 -4.38 3.09 3.73
CA PHE A 166 -5.49 3.01 4.68
C PHE A 166 -6.73 3.71 4.13
N CYS A 167 -6.60 4.95 3.69
CA CYS A 167 -7.69 5.72 3.11
C CYS A 167 -8.22 5.08 1.81
N LEU A 168 -7.33 4.58 0.94
CA LEU A 168 -7.72 3.84 -0.26
C LEU A 168 -8.47 2.54 0.09
N GLY A 169 -8.04 1.79 1.08
CA GLY A 169 -8.73 0.60 1.55
C GLY A 169 -10.15 0.90 2.01
N LEU A 170 -10.31 1.97 2.80
CA LEU A 170 -11.63 2.45 3.21
C LEU A 170 -12.50 2.87 2.01
N LEU A 171 -11.93 3.63 1.06
CA LEU A 171 -12.63 4.11 -0.13
C LEU A 171 -13.11 2.96 -1.01
N VAL A 172 -12.21 2.04 -1.29
CA VAL A 172 -12.46 0.89 -2.15
C VAL A 172 -13.57 -0.01 -1.57
N TYR A 173 -13.48 -0.30 -0.27
CA TYR A 173 -14.54 -1.07 0.40
C TYR A 173 -15.87 -0.33 0.41
N LEU A 174 -15.86 0.97 0.60
CA LEU A 174 -17.06 1.79 0.57
C LEU A 174 -17.74 1.74 -0.81
N ILE A 175 -16.97 1.96 -1.88
CA ILE A 175 -17.47 1.90 -3.26
C ILE A 175 -17.96 0.48 -3.60
N GLY A 176 -17.23 -0.53 -3.18
CA GLY A 176 -17.61 -1.92 -3.39
C GLY A 176 -18.88 -2.33 -2.65
N LEU A 177 -19.12 -1.83 -1.43
CA LEU A 177 -20.34 -2.09 -0.69
C LEU A 177 -21.54 -1.35 -1.28
N THR A 178 -21.39 -0.07 -1.67
CA THR A 178 -22.50 0.79 -2.10
C THR A 178 -22.76 0.78 -3.61
N GLY A 179 -21.88 0.19 -4.40
CA GLY A 179 -21.96 0.14 -5.86
C GLY A 179 -21.65 -1.25 -6.43
N LYS A 180 -21.51 -1.33 -7.75
CA LYS A 180 -21.11 -2.57 -8.41
C LYS A 180 -19.68 -2.94 -8.02
N PRO A 181 -19.39 -4.22 -7.68
CA PRO A 181 -18.05 -4.67 -7.30
C PRO A 181 -16.96 -4.39 -8.36
N VAL A 182 -17.39 -4.39 -9.63
CA VAL A 182 -16.52 -4.10 -10.77
C VAL A 182 -15.87 -2.70 -10.65
N ASN A 183 -16.61 -1.69 -10.19
CA ASN A 183 -16.08 -0.33 -10.06
C ASN A 183 -14.96 -0.25 -9.03
N ALA A 184 -15.07 -1.00 -7.94
CA ALA A 184 -14.03 -1.09 -6.94
C ALA A 184 -12.80 -1.81 -7.51
N ASN A 185 -12.98 -2.85 -8.33
CA ASN A 185 -11.91 -3.58 -8.98
C ASN A 185 -11.10 -2.69 -9.95
N ILE A 186 -11.77 -1.82 -10.71
CA ILE A 186 -11.09 -0.88 -11.62
C ILE A 186 -10.11 0.02 -10.86
N ILE A 187 -10.53 0.56 -9.71
CA ILE A 187 -9.67 1.42 -8.88
C ILE A 187 -8.41 0.68 -8.42
N ALA A 188 -8.54 -0.60 -8.05
CA ALA A 188 -7.39 -1.36 -7.64
C ALA A 188 -6.48 -1.79 -8.79
N GLN A 189 -7.07 -2.17 -9.93
CA GLN A 189 -6.27 -2.54 -11.11
C GLN A 189 -5.47 -1.35 -11.64
N ALA A 190 -5.95 -0.12 -11.47
CA ALA A 190 -5.21 1.09 -11.82
C ALA A 190 -3.96 1.29 -10.95
N PHE A 191 -3.86 0.63 -9.80
CA PHE A 191 -2.74 0.78 -8.87
C PHE A 191 -1.39 0.48 -9.52
N LEU A 192 -1.23 -0.66 -10.17
CA LEU A 192 0.05 -1.09 -10.72
C LEU A 192 0.57 -0.15 -11.83
N PRO A 193 -0.23 0.24 -12.83
CA PRO A 193 0.18 1.23 -13.83
C PRO A 193 0.56 2.58 -13.23
N VAL A 194 -0.22 3.07 -12.26
CA VAL A 194 0.07 4.35 -11.58
C VAL A 194 1.39 4.26 -10.81
N TYR A 195 1.60 3.18 -10.08
CA TYR A 195 2.84 2.93 -9.34
C TYR A 195 4.06 2.91 -10.26
N ILE A 196 4.01 2.16 -11.36
CA ILE A 196 5.11 2.10 -12.34
C ILE A 196 5.38 3.50 -12.92
N ASN A 197 4.32 4.24 -13.26
CA ASN A 197 4.46 5.61 -13.77
C ASN A 197 5.15 6.53 -12.76
N ILE A 198 4.77 6.47 -11.48
CA ILE A 198 5.41 7.28 -10.42
C ILE A 198 6.90 6.97 -10.33
N ILE A 199 7.31 5.70 -10.34
CA ILE A 199 8.73 5.33 -10.32
C ILE A 199 9.48 5.87 -11.54
N ILE A 200 8.90 5.75 -12.73
CA ILE A 200 9.48 6.29 -13.96
C ILE A 200 9.64 7.82 -13.85
N GLN A 201 8.63 8.53 -13.34
CA GLN A 201 8.71 9.98 -13.16
C GLN A 201 9.77 10.38 -12.12
N MET A 202 9.95 9.61 -11.05
CA MET A 202 11.01 9.83 -10.07
C MET A 202 12.41 9.69 -10.68
N LEU A 203 12.58 8.77 -11.63
CA LEU A 203 13.85 8.56 -12.33
C LEU A 203 14.16 9.66 -13.35
N ILE A 204 13.12 10.12 -14.07
CA ILE A 204 13.29 11.09 -15.16
C ILE A 204 13.27 12.53 -14.62
N ARG A 205 12.40 12.83 -13.66
CA ARG A 205 12.16 14.17 -13.13
C ARG A 205 12.60 14.31 -11.68
N THR A 206 13.86 14.04 -11.42
CA THR A 206 14.45 14.06 -10.08
C THR A 206 14.26 15.38 -9.32
N THR A 207 14.10 16.51 -10.02
CA THR A 207 13.88 17.82 -9.39
C THR A 207 12.47 18.04 -8.86
N ILE A 208 11.45 17.35 -9.42
CA ILE A 208 10.04 17.51 -9.04
C ILE A 208 9.61 16.37 -8.11
N PHE A 209 10.05 15.15 -8.40
CA PHE A 209 9.69 13.93 -7.68
C PHE A 209 10.87 13.34 -6.91
N ASP A 210 11.61 14.20 -6.19
CA ASP A 210 12.70 13.75 -5.35
C ASP A 210 12.15 13.04 -4.10
N ALA A 211 12.30 11.70 -4.06
CA ALA A 211 11.86 10.86 -2.97
C ALA A 211 12.54 11.17 -1.62
N SER A 212 13.67 11.87 -1.64
CA SER A 212 14.40 12.28 -0.45
C SER A 212 13.95 13.64 0.10
N SER A 213 13.09 14.35 -0.62
CA SER A 213 12.66 15.70 -0.28
C SER A 213 11.47 15.76 0.68
N TRP A 214 11.40 16.80 1.49
CA TRP A 214 10.24 17.12 2.31
C TRP A 214 9.00 17.41 1.46
N THR A 215 9.18 18.02 0.27
CA THR A 215 8.11 18.33 -0.68
C THR A 215 7.39 17.06 -1.12
N PHE A 216 8.14 15.99 -1.40
CA PHE A 216 7.55 14.70 -1.77
C PHE A 216 6.72 14.10 -0.62
N THR A 217 7.19 14.23 0.61
CA THR A 217 6.45 13.82 1.82
C THR A 217 5.14 14.59 1.95
N LEU A 218 5.15 15.92 1.73
CA LEU A 218 3.94 16.75 1.78
C LEU A 218 2.95 16.39 0.68
N ILE A 219 3.41 16.14 -0.55
CA ILE A 219 2.54 15.73 -1.66
C ILE A 219 1.83 14.42 -1.30
N ASN A 220 2.55 13.42 -0.80
CA ASN A 220 1.95 12.15 -0.41
C ASN A 220 0.97 12.29 0.77
N THR A 221 1.31 13.10 1.77
CA THR A 221 0.42 13.38 2.90
C THR A 221 -0.83 14.14 2.44
N GLY A 222 -0.67 15.13 1.56
CA GLY A 222 -1.77 15.85 0.94
C GLY A 222 -2.70 14.94 0.15
N LEU A 223 -2.14 14.00 -0.63
CA LEU A 223 -2.93 12.98 -1.34
C LEU A 223 -3.72 12.11 -0.36
N ALA A 224 -3.12 11.68 0.74
CA ALA A 224 -3.82 10.94 1.78
C ALA A 224 -5.00 11.72 2.36
N LEU A 225 -4.82 13.01 2.63
CA LEU A 225 -5.89 13.90 3.13
C LEU A 225 -7.02 14.05 2.12
N VAL A 226 -6.72 14.21 0.83
CA VAL A 226 -7.75 14.29 -0.23
C VAL A 226 -8.57 13.01 -0.27
N ILE A 227 -7.93 11.84 -0.22
CA ILE A 227 -8.64 10.55 -0.21
C ILE A 227 -9.46 10.40 1.08
N ALA A 228 -8.93 10.82 2.24
CA ALA A 228 -9.66 10.80 3.52
C ALA A 228 -10.93 11.67 3.45
N ILE A 229 -10.84 12.87 2.88
CA ILE A 229 -12.01 13.76 2.68
C ILE A 229 -13.05 13.07 1.78
N LEU A 230 -12.62 12.44 0.68
CA LEU A 230 -13.53 11.67 -0.19
C LEU A 230 -14.21 10.54 0.56
N VAL A 231 -13.49 9.81 1.41
CA VAL A 231 -14.07 8.76 2.27
C VAL A 231 -15.12 9.34 3.21
N ILE A 232 -14.82 10.45 3.88
CA ILE A 232 -15.74 11.14 4.79
C ILE A 232 -17.01 11.60 4.05
N ILE A 233 -16.89 12.16 2.87
CA ILE A 233 -18.05 12.58 2.06
C ILE A 233 -18.87 11.36 1.62
N LEU A 234 -18.23 10.33 1.13
CA LEU A 234 -18.92 9.16 0.59
C LEU A 234 -19.51 8.24 1.66
N GLN A 235 -19.02 8.27 2.92
CA GLN A 235 -19.56 7.42 3.99
C GLN A 235 -21.04 7.69 4.29
N PHE A 236 -21.56 8.91 3.99
CA PHE A 236 -22.98 9.22 4.13
C PHE A 236 -23.87 8.41 3.18
N ARG A 237 -23.29 7.85 2.11
CA ARG A 237 -23.98 6.95 1.17
C ARG A 237 -24.08 5.51 1.66
N LEU A 238 -23.49 5.17 2.81
CA LEU A 238 -23.49 3.82 3.36
C LEU A 238 -24.82 3.57 4.12
N THR A 239 -25.88 3.19 3.39
CA THR A 239 -27.18 2.80 3.93
C THR A 239 -27.47 1.33 3.65
N LYS A 240 -28.28 0.66 4.50
CA LYS A 240 -28.66 -0.75 4.30
C LYS A 240 -29.37 -0.97 2.97
N GLU A 241 -30.26 -0.06 2.61
CA GLU A 241 -31.02 -0.10 1.34
C GLU A 241 -30.08 -0.06 0.13
N ARG A 242 -29.12 0.88 0.14
CA ARG A 242 -28.17 1.03 -0.97
C ARG A 242 -27.25 -0.18 -1.13
N VAL A 243 -26.82 -0.75 -0.01
CA VAL A 243 -26.00 -1.97 -0.03
C VAL A 243 -26.82 -3.17 -0.51
N ALA A 244 -28.10 -3.26 -0.13
CA ALA A 244 -29.01 -4.31 -0.58
C ALA A 244 -29.36 -4.23 -2.08
N LEU A 245 -29.49 -3.02 -2.63
CA LEU A 245 -29.83 -2.77 -4.03
C LEU A 245 -28.64 -2.72 -5.00
N SER A 246 -27.42 -2.82 -4.50
CA SER A 246 -26.19 -2.63 -5.29
C SER A 246 -25.65 -3.93 -5.95
N TYR A 247 -26.59 -4.79 -6.40
CA TYR A 247 -26.26 -6.02 -7.13
C TYR A 247 -26.09 -5.79 -8.62
#